data_efcad059fd038edbd63c35ed81c28574
#
_entry.id   efcad059fd038edbd63c35ed81c28574
#
_cell.length_a   1.000
_cell.length_b   1.000
_cell.length_c   1.000
_cell.angle_alpha   90.00
_cell.angle_beta   90.00
_cell.angle_gamma   90.00
#
_symmetry.space_group_name_H-M   'P 1'
#
loop_
_entity.id
_entity.type
_entity.pdbx_description
1 polymer ?
#
loop_
_entity_poly.entity_id
_entity_poly.type
_entity_poly.pdbx_seq_one_letter_code
_entity_poly.pdbx_strand_id
1 'polypeptide(L)'
;MNPFAISVLTAPKGMTHLFYVGQAGFIVKSKSGQTLALDLYLSDCGERFEGHIGFKRLLPRILSPQEVIFDYIIATHPHFDHYDVDSMPFLMSNPHTRLYASVDCKQFVDQAALDEKRITYVKPGNTCHAGDFLLHFINCDHGTLAPDAVGVIIEVDGKRIMVAGDTCLRLDRKDEYLSKGSLDVMIAPINGAYGNLNEDDCAELSKVLSPELTIPCHYGLFATHGGLPGLFMEIMREKCPDNDYLLMTMGESIIL
;
A
#
# COMPACT_ATOMS: atom_id res chain seq x y z
N MET A 1 -1.40 -22.19 -10.32
CA MET A 1 -1.60 -20.71 -10.25
C MET A 1 -2.85 -20.43 -9.44
N ASN A 2 -2.73 -19.56 -8.46
CA ASN A 2 -3.85 -19.17 -7.60
C ASN A 2 -4.93 -18.40 -8.40
N PRO A 3 -6.23 -18.55 -8.08
CA PRO A 3 -7.30 -17.79 -8.75
C PRO A 3 -7.08 -16.27 -8.73
N PHE A 4 -6.56 -15.72 -7.65
CA PHE A 4 -6.23 -14.29 -7.57
C PHE A 4 -5.12 -13.88 -8.56
N ALA A 5 -4.05 -14.68 -8.67
CA ALA A 5 -3.01 -14.42 -9.68
C ALA A 5 -3.60 -14.43 -11.10
N ILE A 6 -4.52 -15.36 -11.39
CA ILE A 6 -5.23 -15.41 -12.68
C ILE A 6 -6.02 -14.11 -12.88
N SER A 7 -6.76 -13.62 -11.88
CA SER A 7 -7.55 -12.39 -12.00
C SER A 7 -6.67 -11.16 -12.32
N VAL A 8 -5.51 -11.03 -11.66
CA VAL A 8 -4.55 -9.96 -11.95
C VAL A 8 -4.01 -10.05 -13.39
N LEU A 9 -3.59 -11.25 -13.80
CA LEU A 9 -2.99 -11.46 -15.13
C LEU A 9 -4.02 -11.26 -16.27
N THR A 10 -5.26 -11.73 -16.08
CA THR A 10 -6.30 -11.72 -17.11
C THR A 10 -7.18 -10.46 -17.08
N ALA A 11 -7.03 -9.58 -16.08
CA ALA A 11 -7.74 -8.32 -16.03
C ALA A 11 -7.59 -7.56 -17.36
N PRO A 12 -8.70 -7.12 -18.00
CA PRO A 12 -8.68 -6.58 -19.34
C PRO A 12 -7.88 -5.27 -19.43
N LYS A 13 -7.17 -5.09 -20.54
CA LYS A 13 -6.55 -3.80 -20.89
C LYS A 13 -7.64 -2.77 -21.24
N GLY A 14 -7.26 -1.49 -21.21
CA GLY A 14 -8.17 -0.38 -21.45
C GLY A 14 -8.91 0.13 -20.21
N MET A 15 -8.72 -0.52 -19.08
CA MET A 15 -9.26 -0.15 -17.76
C MET A 15 -8.14 -0.13 -16.73
N THR A 16 -8.23 0.78 -15.78
CA THR A 16 -7.32 0.82 -14.61
C THR A 16 -7.93 -0.02 -13.51
N HIS A 17 -7.19 -1.02 -13.03
CA HIS A 17 -7.66 -1.93 -11.98
C HIS A 17 -6.88 -1.70 -10.70
N LEU A 18 -7.58 -1.71 -9.56
CA LEU A 18 -7.02 -1.74 -8.23
C LEU A 18 -7.42 -3.06 -7.55
N PHE A 19 -6.44 -3.84 -7.08
CA PHE A 19 -6.63 -5.11 -6.39
C PHE A 19 -6.15 -4.99 -4.95
N TYR A 20 -6.88 -5.57 -4.01
CA TYR A 20 -6.47 -5.64 -2.60
C TYR A 20 -5.90 -7.01 -2.27
N VAL A 21 -4.67 -7.03 -1.75
CA VAL A 21 -3.94 -8.27 -1.42
C VAL A 21 -4.05 -8.61 0.07
N GLY A 22 -4.45 -7.63 0.87
CA GLY A 22 -4.53 -7.73 2.33
C GLY A 22 -3.49 -6.86 3.03
N GLN A 23 -3.72 -6.54 4.29
CA GLN A 23 -2.93 -5.65 5.13
C GLN A 23 -2.80 -4.26 4.47
N ALA A 24 -1.61 -3.85 4.06
CA ALA A 24 -1.35 -2.64 3.27
C ALA A 24 -1.10 -2.95 1.78
N GLY A 25 -1.23 -4.21 1.37
CA GLY A 25 -0.85 -4.68 0.03
C GLY A 25 -1.88 -4.38 -1.05
N PHE A 26 -1.48 -3.64 -2.09
CA PHE A 26 -2.30 -3.35 -3.27
C PHE A 26 -1.55 -3.61 -4.57
N ILE A 27 -2.31 -3.86 -5.64
CA ILE A 27 -1.78 -3.93 -7.01
C ILE A 27 -2.58 -2.98 -7.86
N VAL A 28 -1.91 -2.11 -8.62
CA VAL A 28 -2.51 -1.27 -9.65
C VAL A 28 -2.10 -1.79 -11.01
N LYS A 29 -3.07 -2.03 -11.90
CA LYS A 29 -2.82 -2.40 -13.29
C LYS A 29 -3.35 -1.30 -14.20
N SER A 30 -2.45 -0.72 -15.00
CA SER A 30 -2.78 0.37 -15.93
C SER A 30 -3.59 -0.11 -17.13
N LYS A 31 -4.16 0.82 -17.89
CA LYS A 31 -4.86 0.55 -19.17
C LYS A 31 -3.97 -0.15 -20.18
N SER A 32 -2.66 0.09 -20.20
CA SER A 32 -1.72 -0.61 -21.08
C SER A 32 -1.46 -2.05 -20.65
N GLY A 33 -1.70 -2.33 -19.35
CA GLY A 33 -1.46 -3.62 -18.70
C GLY A 33 -0.19 -3.67 -17.86
N GLN A 34 0.52 -2.55 -17.66
CA GLN A 34 1.63 -2.49 -16.71
C GLN A 34 1.12 -2.62 -15.28
N THR A 35 1.93 -3.24 -14.43
CA THR A 35 1.58 -3.57 -13.05
C THR A 35 2.50 -2.91 -12.04
N LEU A 36 1.91 -2.28 -11.03
CA LEU A 36 2.58 -1.71 -9.87
C LEU A 36 2.07 -2.43 -8.61
N ALA A 37 2.96 -3.10 -7.91
CA ALA A 37 2.68 -3.69 -6.59
C ALA A 37 3.13 -2.74 -5.49
N LEU A 38 2.36 -2.65 -4.40
CA LEU A 38 2.67 -1.81 -3.26
C LEU A 38 2.52 -2.62 -1.97
N ASP A 39 3.55 -2.60 -1.12
CA ASP A 39 3.59 -3.16 0.23
C ASP A 39 3.03 -4.59 0.34
N LEU A 40 3.46 -5.49 -0.57
CA LEU A 40 2.97 -6.85 -0.60
C LEU A 40 3.56 -7.70 0.54
N TYR A 41 2.69 -8.20 1.43
CA TYR A 41 3.04 -9.18 2.46
C TYR A 41 2.54 -10.58 2.08
N LEU A 42 3.42 -11.40 1.50
CA LEU A 42 3.09 -12.69 0.88
C LEU A 42 3.69 -13.91 1.60
N SER A 43 4.46 -13.69 2.68
CA SER A 43 5.07 -14.75 3.50
C SER A 43 4.51 -14.75 4.93
N ASP A 44 5.17 -15.47 5.82
CA ASP A 44 4.92 -15.44 7.26
C ASP A 44 6.15 -14.89 8.01
N CYS A 45 6.98 -14.04 7.37
CA CYS A 45 8.16 -13.48 7.99
C CYS A 45 7.82 -12.65 9.23
N GLY A 46 6.71 -11.90 9.24
CA GLY A 46 6.23 -11.18 10.40
C GLY A 46 5.97 -12.08 11.60
N GLU A 47 5.31 -13.24 11.41
CA GLU A 47 5.11 -14.23 12.47
C GLU A 47 6.44 -14.79 12.99
N ARG A 48 7.39 -15.04 12.10
CA ARG A 48 8.72 -15.57 12.48
C ARG A 48 9.50 -14.60 13.36
N PHE A 49 9.42 -13.30 13.08
CA PHE A 49 10.16 -12.28 13.83
C PHE A 49 9.40 -11.74 15.02
N GLU A 50 8.09 -11.48 14.87
CA GLU A 50 7.27 -10.72 15.82
C GLU A 50 5.99 -11.48 16.24
N GLY A 51 5.95 -12.80 16.02
CA GLY A 51 4.78 -13.63 16.37
C GLY A 51 4.44 -13.58 17.86
N HIS A 52 5.44 -13.35 18.73
CA HIS A 52 5.27 -13.23 20.17
C HIS A 52 4.43 -12.00 20.60
N ILE A 53 4.32 -10.98 19.75
CA ILE A 53 3.47 -9.79 19.98
C ILE A 53 2.24 -9.78 19.07
N GLY A 54 1.95 -10.88 18.37
CA GLY A 54 0.68 -11.09 17.68
C GLY A 54 0.69 -10.95 16.17
N PHE A 55 1.85 -10.87 15.53
CA PHE A 55 1.96 -10.90 14.05
C PHE A 55 1.67 -12.30 13.47
N LYS A 56 0.67 -12.97 14.02
CA LYS A 56 0.11 -14.21 13.51
C LYS A 56 -0.87 -13.90 12.39
N ARG A 57 -0.56 -14.37 11.17
CA ARG A 57 -1.50 -14.29 10.06
C ARG A 57 -2.74 -15.16 10.33
N LEU A 58 -3.93 -14.60 10.22
CA LEU A 58 -5.22 -15.28 10.42
C LEU A 58 -5.87 -15.73 9.12
N LEU A 59 -5.52 -15.11 7.99
CA LEU A 59 -6.08 -15.39 6.68
C LEU A 59 -5.07 -16.10 5.77
N PRO A 60 -5.51 -17.00 4.88
CA PRO A 60 -4.60 -17.68 3.96
C PRO A 60 -3.95 -16.71 2.98
N ARG A 61 -2.77 -17.06 2.49
CA ARG A 61 -2.12 -16.35 1.39
C ARG A 61 -2.89 -16.58 0.10
N ILE A 62 -3.19 -15.51 -0.62
CA ILE A 62 -3.94 -15.54 -1.88
C ILE A 62 -3.05 -15.37 -3.11
N LEU A 63 -1.76 -15.09 -2.91
CA LEU A 63 -0.77 -14.91 -3.96
C LEU A 63 0.58 -15.46 -3.49
N SER A 64 1.27 -16.18 -4.35
CA SER A 64 2.69 -16.49 -4.16
C SER A 64 3.55 -15.47 -4.88
N PRO A 65 4.75 -15.11 -4.35
CA PRO A 65 5.57 -14.04 -4.92
C PRO A 65 6.10 -14.33 -6.33
N GLN A 66 5.97 -15.57 -6.83
CA GLN A 66 6.41 -16.00 -8.16
C GLN A 66 5.27 -16.12 -9.18
N GLU A 67 4.00 -15.97 -8.75
CA GLU A 67 2.86 -16.21 -9.64
C GLU A 67 2.55 -15.04 -10.57
N VAL A 68 2.93 -13.82 -10.17
CA VAL A 68 2.78 -12.60 -10.98
C VAL A 68 4.12 -11.89 -11.07
N ILE A 69 4.52 -11.54 -12.28
CA ILE A 69 5.69 -10.67 -12.51
C ILE A 69 5.16 -9.25 -12.52
N PHE A 70 5.66 -8.42 -11.62
CA PHE A 70 5.34 -7.00 -11.56
C PHE A 70 6.38 -6.18 -12.32
N ASP A 71 5.94 -5.15 -13.04
CA ASP A 71 6.85 -4.21 -13.69
C ASP A 71 7.53 -3.33 -12.63
N TYR A 72 6.74 -2.90 -11.63
CA TYR A 72 7.19 -2.01 -10.57
C TYR A 72 6.71 -2.48 -9.21
N ILE A 73 7.53 -2.25 -8.19
CA ILE A 73 7.22 -2.53 -6.79
C ILE A 73 7.52 -1.28 -5.99
N ILE A 74 6.66 -0.96 -5.02
CA ILE A 74 6.89 0.05 -4.00
C ILE A 74 6.95 -0.64 -2.63
N ALA A 75 7.94 -0.29 -1.82
CA ALA A 75 8.02 -0.59 -0.40
C ALA A 75 8.12 0.74 0.38
N THR A 76 7.06 1.08 1.09
CA THR A 76 6.92 2.39 1.75
C THR A 76 7.85 2.54 2.95
N HIS A 77 8.16 1.45 3.64
CA HIS A 77 9.06 1.41 4.79
C HIS A 77 9.49 -0.03 5.12
N PRO A 78 10.46 -0.26 6.05
CA PRO A 78 11.10 -1.56 6.26
C PRO A 78 10.33 -2.55 7.15
N HIS A 79 9.16 -2.24 7.69
CA HIS A 79 8.41 -3.21 8.49
C HIS A 79 8.00 -4.41 7.65
N PHE A 80 7.94 -5.60 8.28
CA PHE A 80 7.82 -6.88 7.58
C PHE A 80 6.54 -7.03 6.75
N ASP A 81 5.48 -6.34 7.13
CA ASP A 81 4.20 -6.34 6.41
C ASP A 81 4.14 -5.32 5.26
N HIS A 82 5.21 -4.55 5.04
CA HIS A 82 5.41 -3.63 3.91
C HIS A 82 6.63 -4.00 3.07
N TYR A 83 7.73 -4.42 3.71
CA TYR A 83 8.90 -4.99 3.06
C TYR A 83 9.05 -6.44 3.48
N ASP A 84 8.34 -7.34 2.80
CA ASP A 84 8.40 -8.78 3.07
C ASP A 84 9.77 -9.37 2.67
N VAL A 85 10.64 -9.55 3.66
CA VAL A 85 12.04 -9.97 3.45
C VAL A 85 12.16 -11.36 2.82
N ASP A 86 11.17 -12.24 3.00
CA ASP A 86 11.17 -13.57 2.40
C ASP A 86 10.65 -13.55 0.96
N SER A 87 9.69 -12.67 0.66
CA SER A 87 9.07 -12.59 -0.66
C SER A 87 9.82 -11.68 -1.63
N MET A 88 10.49 -10.63 -1.13
CA MET A 88 11.15 -9.64 -1.97
C MET A 88 12.19 -10.22 -2.94
N PRO A 89 13.05 -11.19 -2.57
CA PRO A 89 13.98 -11.81 -3.52
C PRO A 89 13.28 -12.50 -4.70
N PHE A 90 12.12 -13.09 -4.46
CA PHE A 90 11.30 -13.75 -5.51
C PHE A 90 10.56 -12.71 -6.35
N LEU A 91 9.98 -11.68 -5.75
CA LEU A 91 9.34 -10.57 -6.47
C LEU A 91 10.33 -9.86 -7.40
N MET A 92 11.60 -9.74 -6.97
CA MET A 92 12.69 -9.14 -7.74
C MET A 92 13.44 -10.13 -8.64
N SER A 93 12.98 -11.39 -8.76
CA SER A 93 13.67 -12.40 -9.58
C SER A 93 13.67 -12.10 -11.08
N ASN A 94 12.64 -11.40 -11.58
CA ASN A 94 12.60 -10.97 -12.97
C ASN A 94 13.53 -9.75 -13.16
N PRO A 95 14.47 -9.77 -14.16
CA PRO A 95 15.45 -8.70 -14.36
C PRO A 95 14.83 -7.35 -14.80
N HIS A 96 13.59 -7.34 -15.26
CA HIS A 96 12.91 -6.11 -15.69
C HIS A 96 12.14 -5.42 -14.54
N THR A 97 11.86 -6.13 -13.46
CA THR A 97 11.17 -5.55 -12.28
C THR A 97 12.05 -4.47 -11.63
N ARG A 98 11.45 -3.33 -11.31
CA ARG A 98 12.09 -2.21 -10.62
C ARG A 98 11.45 -2.02 -9.23
N LEU A 99 12.29 -1.74 -8.23
CA LEU A 99 11.86 -1.46 -6.87
C LEU A 99 12.07 0.03 -6.53
N TYR A 100 11.03 0.67 -6.03
CA TYR A 100 11.08 1.97 -5.38
C TYR A 100 10.90 1.72 -3.88
N ALA A 101 11.92 1.95 -3.09
CA ALA A 101 11.91 1.66 -1.66
C ALA A 101 12.31 2.88 -0.84
N SER A 102 11.66 3.09 0.29
CA SER A 102 12.18 4.04 1.28
C SER A 102 13.65 3.76 1.56
N VAL A 103 14.44 4.79 1.80
CA VAL A 103 15.86 4.62 2.14
C VAL A 103 16.07 3.76 3.38
N ASP A 104 15.10 3.68 4.27
CA ASP A 104 15.13 2.82 5.45
C ASP A 104 15.16 1.32 5.10
N CYS A 105 14.67 0.94 3.90
CA CYS A 105 14.69 -0.44 3.41
C CYS A 105 16.09 -0.91 2.97
N LYS A 106 17.08 0.00 2.86
CA LYS A 106 18.38 -0.32 2.29
C LYS A 106 19.08 -1.51 2.96
N GLN A 107 19.00 -1.61 4.26
CA GLN A 107 19.62 -2.72 4.99
C GLN A 107 19.10 -4.11 4.54
N PHE A 108 17.81 -4.23 4.22
CA PHE A 108 17.22 -5.48 3.78
C PHE A 108 17.51 -5.77 2.31
N VAL A 109 17.64 -4.72 1.49
CA VAL A 109 18.14 -4.83 0.11
C VAL A 109 19.54 -5.42 0.10
N ASP A 110 20.44 -4.88 0.94
CA ASP A 110 21.83 -5.34 1.07
C ASP A 110 21.89 -6.79 1.58
N GLN A 111 21.10 -7.13 2.60
CA GLN A 111 21.02 -8.49 3.15
C GLN A 111 20.54 -9.52 2.12
N ALA A 112 19.59 -9.14 1.26
CA ALA A 112 19.07 -9.99 0.19
C ALA A 112 19.95 -10.00 -1.08
N ALA A 113 21.04 -9.22 -1.10
CA ALA A 113 21.94 -9.04 -2.25
C ALA A 113 21.19 -8.73 -3.57
N LEU A 114 20.15 -7.88 -3.49
CA LEU A 114 19.41 -7.45 -4.66
C LEU A 114 20.26 -6.55 -5.56
N ASP A 115 20.00 -6.59 -6.88
CA ASP A 115 20.72 -5.75 -7.85
C ASP A 115 20.35 -4.27 -7.67
N GLU A 116 21.23 -3.50 -7.05
CA GLU A 116 21.13 -2.05 -6.78
C GLU A 116 20.77 -1.23 -8.03
N LYS A 117 21.14 -1.68 -9.24
CA LYS A 117 20.81 -0.97 -10.48
C LYS A 117 19.31 -0.98 -10.81
N ARG A 118 18.54 -1.81 -10.12
CA ARG A 118 17.09 -1.95 -10.29
C ARG A 118 16.30 -1.31 -9.15
N ILE A 119 16.99 -0.63 -8.23
CA ILE A 119 16.40 -0.07 -7.02
C ILE A 119 16.56 1.45 -7.05
N THR A 120 15.47 2.14 -6.78
CA THR A 120 15.43 3.58 -6.57
C THR A 120 15.04 3.83 -5.12
N TYR A 121 15.99 4.31 -4.32
CA TYR A 121 15.68 4.75 -2.96
C TYR A 121 14.97 6.09 -3.00
N VAL A 122 13.87 6.18 -2.27
CA VAL A 122 12.99 7.34 -2.26
C VAL A 122 12.83 7.92 -0.86
N LYS A 123 12.56 9.23 -0.84
CA LYS A 123 12.23 10.05 0.34
C LYS A 123 11.04 10.93 0.03
N PRO A 124 10.38 11.50 1.06
CA PRO A 124 9.36 12.52 0.87
C PRO A 124 9.83 13.64 -0.06
N GLY A 125 8.96 14.07 -0.97
CA GLY A 125 9.23 15.08 -1.99
C GLY A 125 9.82 14.54 -3.29
N ASN A 126 10.26 13.29 -3.35
CA ASN A 126 10.74 12.69 -4.61
C ASN A 126 9.56 12.45 -5.58
N THR A 127 9.86 12.59 -6.86
CA THR A 127 8.94 12.23 -7.95
C THR A 127 9.67 11.32 -8.92
N CYS A 128 9.07 10.18 -9.26
CA CYS A 128 9.65 9.16 -10.13
C CYS A 128 8.68 8.76 -11.23
N HIS A 129 9.20 8.58 -12.46
CA HIS A 129 8.46 7.94 -13.55
C HIS A 129 8.69 6.44 -13.54
N ALA A 130 7.63 5.66 -13.50
CA ALA A 130 7.62 4.21 -13.52
C ALA A 130 6.67 3.73 -14.65
N GLY A 131 7.12 3.83 -15.90
CA GLY A 131 6.30 3.53 -17.07
C GLY A 131 5.04 4.38 -17.14
N ASP A 132 3.87 3.74 -17.05
CA ASP A 132 2.57 4.42 -17.05
C ASP A 132 2.26 5.18 -15.75
N PHE A 133 3.08 4.99 -14.72
CA PHE A 133 2.87 5.56 -13.38
C PHE A 133 3.79 6.74 -13.14
N LEU A 134 3.23 7.84 -12.62
CA LEU A 134 3.99 8.93 -12.02
C LEU A 134 3.80 8.86 -10.50
N LEU A 135 4.90 8.67 -9.78
CA LEU A 135 4.94 8.42 -8.34
C LEU A 135 5.42 9.68 -7.61
N HIS A 136 4.59 10.25 -6.76
CA HIS A 136 4.96 11.37 -5.89
C HIS A 136 5.02 10.87 -4.45
N PHE A 137 6.22 10.76 -3.90
CA PHE A 137 6.44 10.31 -2.53
C PHE A 137 6.19 11.44 -1.55
N ILE A 138 5.30 11.22 -0.60
CA ILE A 138 4.84 12.18 0.40
C ILE A 138 5.31 11.78 1.79
N ASN A 139 5.26 12.73 2.72
CA ASN A 139 5.60 12.48 4.10
C ASN A 139 4.69 11.42 4.74
N CYS A 140 5.30 10.53 5.52
CA CYS A 140 4.65 9.53 6.34
C CYS A 140 5.29 9.57 7.73
N ASP A 141 4.50 9.80 8.78
CA ASP A 141 5.01 9.90 10.16
C ASP A 141 4.81 8.57 10.88
N HIS A 142 5.82 7.71 10.81
CA HIS A 142 5.78 6.36 11.38
C HIS A 142 6.81 6.13 12.50
N GLY A 143 7.26 7.20 13.14
CA GLY A 143 8.13 7.15 14.31
C GLY A 143 9.60 6.86 14.00
N THR A 144 10.35 6.53 15.04
CA THR A 144 11.83 6.48 15.00
C THR A 144 12.39 5.22 14.34
N LEU A 145 11.60 4.16 14.17
CA LEU A 145 12.04 2.91 13.54
C LEU A 145 11.99 2.97 12.01
N ALA A 146 11.23 3.91 11.46
CA ALA A 146 11.14 4.18 10.04
C ALA A 146 11.05 5.70 9.77
N PRO A 147 12.11 6.47 10.08
CA PRO A 147 12.07 7.94 10.02
C PRO A 147 11.95 8.49 8.60
N ASP A 148 12.36 7.74 7.60
CA ASP A 148 12.24 8.07 6.16
C ASP A 148 11.09 7.28 5.49
N ALA A 149 10.10 6.79 6.26
CA ALA A 149 8.90 6.18 5.70
C ALA A 149 8.18 7.15 4.75
N VAL A 150 7.57 6.61 3.69
CA VAL A 150 6.88 7.40 2.68
C VAL A 150 5.45 6.92 2.48
N GLY A 151 4.53 7.86 2.26
CA GLY A 151 3.33 7.61 1.50
C GLY A 151 3.59 7.87 0.02
N VAL A 152 2.62 7.62 -0.84
CA VAL A 152 2.74 7.87 -2.28
C VAL A 152 1.43 8.31 -2.90
N ILE A 153 1.48 9.29 -3.80
CA ILE A 153 0.39 9.61 -4.73
C ILE A 153 0.79 9.02 -6.08
N ILE A 154 0.00 8.08 -6.56
CA ILE A 154 0.18 7.39 -7.83
C ILE A 154 -0.72 8.05 -8.86
N GLU A 155 -0.15 8.69 -9.87
CA GLU A 155 -0.90 9.14 -11.04
C GLU A 155 -0.80 8.09 -12.14
N VAL A 156 -1.94 7.60 -12.62
CA VAL A 156 -2.04 6.60 -13.69
C VAL A 156 -3.35 6.78 -14.46
N ASP A 157 -3.28 6.82 -15.78
CA ASP A 157 -4.45 6.88 -16.68
C ASP A 157 -5.44 8.03 -16.40
N GLY A 158 -4.95 9.13 -15.82
CA GLY A 158 -5.74 10.29 -15.40
C GLY A 158 -6.35 10.17 -14.01
N LYS A 159 -6.07 9.09 -13.27
CA LYS A 159 -6.48 8.88 -11.89
C LYS A 159 -5.37 9.20 -10.90
N ARG A 160 -5.72 9.65 -9.70
CA ARG A 160 -4.81 9.90 -8.58
C ARG A 160 -5.20 9.04 -7.38
N ILE A 161 -4.31 8.13 -7.01
CA ILE A 161 -4.47 7.21 -5.90
C ILE A 161 -3.46 7.60 -4.83
N MET A 162 -3.91 8.11 -3.69
CA MET A 162 -3.05 8.34 -2.53
C MET A 162 -3.03 7.08 -1.67
N VAL A 163 -1.83 6.62 -1.34
CA VAL A 163 -1.60 5.62 -0.30
C VAL A 163 -0.85 6.32 0.83
N ALA A 164 -1.49 6.44 1.98
CA ALA A 164 -0.96 7.19 3.11
C ALA A 164 0.31 6.56 3.72
N GLY A 165 0.45 5.24 3.60
CA GLY A 165 1.44 4.47 4.36
C GLY A 165 1.02 4.34 5.83
N ASP A 166 1.89 3.80 6.65
CA ASP A 166 1.69 3.69 8.09
C ASP A 166 2.04 5.03 8.76
N THR A 167 1.04 5.86 9.02
CA THR A 167 1.23 7.24 9.47
C THR A 167 0.26 7.62 10.58
N CYS A 168 0.65 8.54 11.45
CA CYS A 168 -0.27 9.24 12.33
C CYS A 168 -1.05 10.33 11.58
N LEU A 169 -2.11 10.86 12.20
CA LEU A 169 -2.93 11.92 11.61
C LEU A 169 -2.15 13.24 11.51
N ARG A 170 -2.04 13.76 10.28
CA ARG A 170 -1.34 15.01 9.96
C ARG A 170 -2.18 15.90 9.04
N LEU A 171 -3.20 16.53 9.62
CA LEU A 171 -4.07 17.46 8.88
C LEU A 171 -3.35 18.74 8.43
N ASP A 172 -2.26 19.09 9.09
CA ASP A 172 -1.36 20.19 8.70
C ASP A 172 -0.66 19.95 7.36
N ARG A 173 -0.65 18.72 6.84
CA ARG A 173 -0.08 18.36 5.52
C ARG A 173 -1.13 18.31 4.39
N LYS A 174 -2.33 18.82 4.61
CA LYS A 174 -3.38 18.86 3.58
C LYS A 174 -2.87 19.40 2.24
N ASP A 175 -2.14 20.51 2.27
CA ASP A 175 -1.62 21.15 1.05
C ASP A 175 -0.58 20.28 0.32
N GLU A 176 0.21 19.50 1.05
CA GLU A 176 1.11 18.51 0.45
C GLU A 176 0.31 17.41 -0.25
N TYR A 177 -0.67 16.82 0.44
CA TYR A 177 -1.49 15.71 -0.06
C TYR A 177 -2.32 16.12 -1.29
N LEU A 178 -2.78 17.37 -1.35
CA LEU A 178 -3.54 17.90 -2.49
C LEU A 178 -2.69 18.68 -3.50
N SER A 179 -1.36 18.70 -3.34
CA SER A 179 -0.45 19.49 -4.21
C SER A 179 -0.51 19.09 -5.68
N LYS A 180 -0.99 17.86 -5.98
CA LYS A 180 -1.16 17.34 -7.34
C LYS A 180 -2.62 17.42 -7.85
N GLY A 181 -3.53 17.94 -7.04
CA GLY A 181 -4.96 18.08 -7.31
C GLY A 181 -5.82 17.15 -6.45
N SER A 182 -7.11 17.06 -6.77
CA SER A 182 -8.05 16.18 -6.09
C SER A 182 -7.67 14.70 -6.22
N LEU A 183 -8.04 13.90 -5.23
CA LEU A 183 -7.79 12.47 -5.18
C LEU A 183 -9.01 11.70 -5.67
N ASP A 184 -8.81 10.75 -6.59
CA ASP A 184 -9.86 9.78 -6.95
C ASP A 184 -9.99 8.71 -5.86
N VAL A 185 -8.85 8.25 -5.31
CA VAL A 185 -8.84 7.25 -4.24
C VAL A 185 -7.86 7.67 -3.14
N MET A 186 -8.29 7.52 -1.89
CA MET A 186 -7.41 7.55 -0.72
C MET A 186 -7.40 6.16 -0.06
N ILE A 187 -6.22 5.58 0.09
CA ILE A 187 -5.98 4.33 0.84
C ILE A 187 -5.25 4.70 2.12
N ALA A 188 -5.82 4.35 3.28
CA ALA A 188 -5.23 4.71 4.57
C ALA A 188 -5.49 3.62 5.64
N PRO A 189 -4.56 3.43 6.59
CA PRO A 189 -4.73 2.45 7.66
C PRO A 189 -5.85 2.86 8.63
N ILE A 190 -6.44 1.86 9.31
CA ILE A 190 -7.43 2.06 10.38
C ILE A 190 -7.10 1.29 11.66
N ASN A 191 -5.89 0.75 11.78
CA ASN A 191 -5.53 -0.15 12.87
C ASN A 191 -5.21 0.54 14.20
N GLY A 192 -4.89 1.84 14.21
CA GLY A 192 -4.62 2.62 15.42
C GLY A 192 -3.41 2.14 16.26
N ALA A 193 -2.75 1.07 15.84
CA ALA A 193 -1.59 0.50 16.52
C ALA A 193 -0.29 1.11 15.98
N TYR A 194 0.75 1.11 16.80
CA TYR A 194 2.11 1.56 16.43
C TYR A 194 2.20 3.00 15.87
N GLY A 195 1.24 3.85 16.27
CA GLY A 195 1.18 5.25 15.82
C GLY A 195 0.45 5.47 14.50
N ASN A 196 -0.17 4.43 13.94
CA ASN A 196 -0.97 4.56 12.73
C ASN A 196 -2.33 5.23 13.00
N LEU A 197 -2.95 5.73 11.93
CA LEU A 197 -4.33 6.18 11.94
C LEU A 197 -5.25 5.08 12.51
N ASN A 198 -6.14 5.44 13.40
CA ASN A 198 -7.29 4.62 13.77
C ASN A 198 -8.49 4.92 12.87
N GLU A 199 -9.63 4.30 13.14
CA GLU A 199 -10.85 4.45 12.35
C GLU A 199 -11.32 5.92 12.29
N ASP A 200 -11.25 6.62 13.42
CA ASP A 200 -11.65 8.03 13.52
C ASP A 200 -10.68 8.95 12.78
N ASP A 201 -9.38 8.73 12.94
CA ASP A 201 -8.34 9.48 12.25
C ASP A 201 -8.43 9.32 10.73
N CYS A 202 -8.69 8.10 10.25
CA CYS A 202 -8.86 7.84 8.82
C CYS A 202 -10.09 8.57 8.26
N ALA A 203 -11.20 8.56 9.00
CA ALA A 203 -12.41 9.30 8.62
C ALA A 203 -12.17 10.82 8.62
N GLU A 204 -11.45 11.35 9.62
CA GLU A 204 -11.12 12.78 9.67
C GLU A 204 -10.20 13.19 8.50
N LEU A 205 -9.21 12.35 8.16
CA LEU A 205 -8.37 12.58 7.00
C LEU A 205 -9.20 12.54 5.69
N SER A 206 -10.12 11.58 5.55
CA SER A 206 -11.06 11.48 4.43
C SER A 206 -11.90 12.75 4.30
N LYS A 207 -12.46 13.23 5.40
CA LYS A 207 -13.26 14.46 5.43
C LYS A 207 -12.49 15.68 4.94
N VAL A 208 -11.23 15.81 5.38
CA VAL A 208 -10.38 16.96 5.06
C VAL A 208 -9.88 16.94 3.61
N LEU A 209 -9.54 15.75 3.08
CA LEU A 209 -9.01 15.58 1.72
C LEU A 209 -10.11 15.41 0.68
N SER A 210 -11.31 14.99 1.07
CA SER A 210 -12.48 14.76 0.21
C SER A 210 -12.14 13.97 -1.07
N PRO A 211 -11.54 12.77 -0.96
CA PRO A 211 -11.34 11.92 -2.14
C PRO A 211 -12.68 11.46 -2.70
N GLU A 212 -12.73 11.07 -3.99
CA GLU A 212 -13.93 10.44 -4.56
C GLU A 212 -14.26 9.11 -3.87
N LEU A 213 -13.22 8.36 -3.43
CA LEU A 213 -13.38 7.08 -2.72
C LEU A 213 -12.33 6.92 -1.63
N THR A 214 -12.74 6.56 -0.41
CA THR A 214 -11.86 6.15 0.68
C THR A 214 -11.85 4.63 0.82
N ILE A 215 -10.67 4.02 0.81
CA ILE A 215 -10.47 2.57 1.03
C ILE A 215 -9.63 2.40 2.31
N PRO A 216 -10.20 1.92 3.41
CA PRO A 216 -9.42 1.61 4.59
C PRO A 216 -8.56 0.36 4.34
N CYS A 217 -7.41 0.30 4.98
CA CYS A 217 -6.53 -0.87 4.96
C CYS A 217 -5.98 -1.18 6.35
N HIS A 218 -5.07 -2.12 6.44
CA HIS A 218 -4.38 -2.50 7.67
C HIS A 218 -5.31 -3.09 8.73
N TYR A 219 -6.20 -4.01 8.33
CA TYR A 219 -7.14 -4.71 9.22
C TYR A 219 -7.31 -6.19 8.85
N GLY A 220 -7.71 -6.99 9.83
CA GLY A 220 -8.19 -8.36 9.67
C GLY A 220 -7.16 -9.42 9.29
N LEU A 221 -5.90 -9.06 9.03
CA LEU A 221 -4.87 -10.03 8.65
C LEU A 221 -4.15 -10.64 9.85
N PHE A 222 -3.78 -9.82 10.84
CA PHE A 222 -3.05 -10.27 12.02
C PHE A 222 -3.93 -10.41 13.24
N ALA A 223 -3.48 -11.25 14.19
CA ALA A 223 -4.23 -11.55 15.42
C ALA A 223 -4.39 -10.33 16.34
N THR A 224 -3.46 -9.36 16.30
CA THR A 224 -3.42 -8.24 17.26
C THR A 224 -3.13 -6.88 16.63
N HIS A 225 -3.52 -6.64 15.38
CA HIS A 225 -3.20 -5.37 14.70
C HIS A 225 -4.31 -4.33 14.71
N GLY A 226 -5.39 -4.57 15.41
CA GLY A 226 -6.53 -3.64 15.43
C GLY A 226 -7.26 -3.55 14.09
N GLY A 227 -7.86 -2.38 13.83
CA GLY A 227 -8.65 -2.13 12.63
C GLY A 227 -10.02 -2.80 12.69
N LEU A 228 -11.06 -2.02 13.01
CA LEU A 228 -12.44 -2.47 13.10
C LEU A 228 -13.26 -1.90 11.94
N PRO A 229 -13.38 -2.59 10.80
CA PRO A 229 -14.09 -2.07 9.63
C PRO A 229 -15.54 -1.66 9.92
N GLY A 230 -16.22 -2.37 10.83
CA GLY A 230 -17.58 -2.00 11.25
C GLY A 230 -17.63 -0.66 11.95
N LEU A 231 -16.69 -0.37 12.85
CA LEU A 231 -16.57 0.92 13.54
C LEU A 231 -16.23 2.04 12.54
N PHE A 232 -15.30 1.78 11.61
CA PHE A 232 -14.97 2.73 10.55
C PHE A 232 -16.21 3.11 9.73
N MET A 233 -17.05 2.13 9.34
CA MET A 233 -18.30 2.39 8.62
C MET A 233 -19.27 3.27 9.43
N GLU A 234 -19.42 3.03 10.73
CA GLU A 234 -20.27 3.84 11.60
C GLU A 234 -19.77 5.29 11.66
N ILE A 235 -18.47 5.49 11.87
CA ILE A 235 -17.84 6.80 11.92
C ILE A 235 -17.97 7.55 10.59
N MET A 236 -17.73 6.88 9.46
CA MET A 236 -17.88 7.49 8.12
C MET A 236 -19.31 7.99 7.89
N ARG A 237 -20.31 7.17 8.24
CA ARG A 237 -21.73 7.58 8.11
C ARG A 237 -22.09 8.78 8.98
N GLU A 238 -21.51 8.87 10.18
CA GLU A 238 -21.78 9.94 11.13
C GLU A 238 -21.03 11.23 10.78
N LYS A 239 -19.70 11.13 10.53
CA LYS A 239 -18.83 12.30 10.39
C LYS A 239 -18.59 12.75 8.94
N CYS A 240 -18.73 11.85 7.99
CA CYS A 240 -18.38 12.05 6.58
C CYS A 240 -19.50 11.55 5.65
N PRO A 241 -20.77 11.97 5.84
CA PRO A 241 -21.90 11.42 5.08
C PRO A 241 -21.81 11.67 3.56
N ASP A 242 -21.03 12.65 3.15
CA ASP A 242 -20.85 13.03 1.74
C ASP A 242 -19.62 12.37 1.10
N ASN A 243 -18.84 11.57 1.86
CA ASN A 243 -17.65 10.87 1.36
C ASN A 243 -17.96 9.39 1.09
N ASP A 244 -17.72 8.93 -0.11
CA ASP A 244 -17.84 7.52 -0.43
C ASP A 244 -16.67 6.71 0.17
N TYR A 245 -16.97 5.51 0.60
CA TYR A 245 -15.97 4.56 1.09
C TYR A 245 -16.27 3.13 0.64
N LEU A 246 -15.24 2.30 0.53
CA LEU A 246 -15.35 0.90 0.17
C LEU A 246 -14.49 0.04 1.09
N LEU A 247 -15.11 -0.92 1.78
CA LEU A 247 -14.39 -2.00 2.45
C LEU A 247 -14.04 -3.06 1.42
N MET A 248 -12.76 -3.40 1.31
CA MET A 248 -12.31 -4.47 0.42
C MET A 248 -11.87 -5.69 1.23
N THR A 249 -12.24 -6.87 0.78
CA THR A 249 -11.69 -8.13 1.27
C THR A 249 -10.49 -8.57 0.42
N MET A 250 -9.62 -9.41 1.00
CA MET A 250 -8.48 -9.95 0.27
C MET A 250 -8.93 -10.65 -1.01
N GLY A 251 -8.36 -10.25 -2.13
CA GLY A 251 -8.67 -10.80 -3.46
C GLY A 251 -9.72 -10.02 -4.24
N GLU A 252 -10.36 -9.02 -3.64
CA GLU A 252 -11.25 -8.12 -4.37
C GLU A 252 -10.51 -7.14 -5.27
N SER A 253 -11.19 -6.68 -6.31
CA SER A 253 -10.70 -5.65 -7.22
C SER A 253 -11.81 -4.72 -7.65
N ILE A 254 -11.42 -3.49 -7.97
CA ILE A 254 -12.30 -2.47 -8.57
C ILE A 254 -11.67 -1.92 -9.86
N ILE A 255 -12.50 -1.33 -10.69
CA ILE A 255 -12.10 -0.53 -11.85
C ILE A 255 -12.25 0.95 -11.47
N LEU A 256 -11.22 1.74 -11.77
CA LEU A 256 -11.15 3.17 -11.49
C LEU A 256 -11.50 4.04 -12.71
#